data_e04d69d91ba5243603ed67761656cc27
#
_entry.id   e04d69d91ba5243603ed67761656cc27
#
_cell.length_a   1.000
_cell.length_b   1.000
_cell.length_c   1.000
_cell.angle_alpha   90.00
_cell.angle_beta   90.00
_cell.angle_gamma   90.00
#
_symmetry.space_group_name_H-M   'P 1'
#
loop_
_entity.id
_entity.type
_entity.pdbx_description
1 polymer ?
#
loop_
_entity_poly.entity_id
_entity_poly.type
_entity_poly.pdbx_seq_one_letter_code
_entity_poly.pdbx_strand_id
1 'polypeptide(L)'
;LQYVTSLAMATREQEMIRLGISPRGALAVTRMAKAHAYLQERDYVIPEDVQSIFLDVCSHRILLNPRAKVANMAAGDILTQVLKEVKSPDSGR
;
A
#
# COMPACT_ATOMS: atom_id res chain seq x y z
N LEU A 1 -4.34 -6.79 -9.25
CA LEU A 1 -5.35 -6.85 -8.18
C LEU A 1 -6.03 -5.50 -8.03
N GLN A 2 -7.33 -5.52 -7.95
CA GLN A 2 -8.11 -4.30 -7.79
C GLN A 2 -7.79 -3.57 -6.49
N TYR A 3 -7.59 -4.32 -5.42
CA TYR A 3 -7.26 -3.72 -4.14
C TYR A 3 -5.92 -2.98 -4.20
N VAL A 4 -4.91 -3.57 -4.83
CA VAL A 4 -3.62 -2.91 -5.01
C VAL A 4 -3.78 -1.63 -5.84
N THR A 5 -4.57 -1.69 -6.90
CA THR A 5 -4.84 -0.51 -7.73
C THR A 5 -5.51 0.59 -6.92
N SER A 6 -6.49 0.23 -6.10
CA SER A 6 -7.18 1.20 -5.24
C SER A 6 -6.23 1.84 -4.24
N LEU A 7 -5.34 1.05 -3.65
CA LEU A 7 -4.35 1.58 -2.72
C LEU A 7 -3.38 2.52 -3.43
N ALA A 8 -2.91 2.14 -4.61
CA ALA A 8 -1.99 2.99 -5.39
C ALA A 8 -2.65 4.32 -5.74
N MET A 9 -3.91 4.28 -6.16
CA MET A 9 -4.64 5.51 -6.46
C MET A 9 -4.83 6.37 -5.23
N ALA A 10 -5.11 5.76 -4.08
CA ALA A 10 -5.27 6.50 -2.84
C ALA A 10 -3.97 7.20 -2.45
N THR A 11 -2.80 6.60 -2.69
CA THR A 11 -1.53 7.27 -2.41
C THR A 11 -1.33 8.48 -3.30
N ARG A 12 -1.85 8.44 -4.53
CA ARG A 12 -1.72 9.58 -5.45
C ARG A 12 -2.64 10.73 -5.07
N GLU A 13 -3.70 10.46 -4.33
CA GLU A 13 -4.68 11.46 -3.90
C GLU A 13 -4.47 11.94 -2.47
N GLN A 14 -3.56 11.31 -1.75
CA GLN A 14 -3.28 11.67 -0.35
C GLN A 14 -2.53 13.00 -0.30
N GLU A 15 -3.06 13.95 0.49
CA GLU A 15 -2.51 15.30 0.55
C GLU A 15 -1.08 15.35 1.06
N MET A 16 -0.70 14.44 1.93
CA MET A 16 0.64 14.43 2.53
C MET A 16 1.67 13.76 1.64
N ILE A 17 1.23 13.15 0.53
CA ILE A 17 2.13 12.49 -0.41
C ILE A 17 2.25 13.36 -1.66
N ARG A 18 3.48 13.78 -1.97
CA ARG A 18 3.75 14.56 -3.16
C ARG A 18 3.76 13.67 -4.39
N LEU A 19 4.37 12.49 -4.27
CA LEU A 19 4.46 11.52 -5.36
C LEU A 19 4.06 10.16 -4.84
N GLY A 20 2.94 9.63 -5.34
CA GLY A 20 2.41 8.36 -4.89
C GLY A 20 3.01 7.17 -5.61
N ILE A 21 2.38 6.03 -5.44
CA ILE A 21 2.87 4.76 -5.97
C ILE A 21 2.70 4.74 -7.49
N SER A 22 3.81 4.49 -8.20
CA SER A 22 3.79 4.32 -9.65
C SER A 22 3.22 2.96 -10.03
N PRO A 23 2.89 2.76 -11.33
CA PRO A 23 2.47 1.42 -11.78
C PRO A 23 3.52 0.35 -11.49
N ARG A 24 4.80 0.69 -11.59
CA ARG A 24 5.87 -0.24 -11.24
C ARG A 24 5.84 -0.59 -9.77
N GLY A 25 5.57 0.40 -8.92
CA GLY A 25 5.42 0.16 -7.48
C GLY A 25 4.22 -0.73 -7.18
N ALA A 26 3.11 -0.51 -7.89
CA ALA A 26 1.93 -1.36 -7.71
C ALA A 26 2.23 -2.81 -8.12
N LEU A 27 3.03 -3.00 -9.17
CA LEU A 27 3.46 -4.34 -9.56
C LEU A 27 4.32 -4.98 -8.48
N ALA A 28 5.21 -4.20 -7.87
CA ALA A 28 6.03 -4.71 -6.77
C ALA A 28 5.17 -5.17 -5.60
N VAL A 29 4.15 -4.38 -5.24
CA VAL A 29 3.22 -4.76 -4.18
C VAL A 29 2.52 -6.08 -4.52
N THR A 30 2.05 -6.20 -5.76
CA THR A 30 1.36 -7.42 -6.20
C THR A 30 2.27 -8.64 -6.09
N ARG A 31 3.51 -8.50 -6.54
CA ARG A 31 4.47 -9.61 -6.49
C ARG A 31 4.79 -10.01 -5.07
N MET A 32 5.00 -9.04 -4.19
CA MET A 32 5.30 -9.35 -2.79
C MET A 32 4.09 -9.94 -2.08
N ALA A 33 2.89 -9.49 -2.41
CA ALA A 33 1.68 -10.06 -1.83
C ALA A 33 1.53 -11.54 -2.24
N LYS A 34 1.84 -11.85 -3.49
CA LYS A 34 1.82 -13.25 -3.95
C LYS A 34 2.85 -14.09 -3.21
N ALA A 35 4.05 -13.55 -3.00
CA ALA A 35 5.07 -14.24 -2.26
C ALA A 35 4.63 -14.48 -0.81
N HIS A 36 4.01 -13.48 -0.20
CA HIS A 36 3.50 -13.62 1.16
C HIS A 36 2.45 -14.72 1.24
N ALA A 37 1.52 -14.74 0.28
CA ALA A 37 0.49 -15.78 0.23
C ALA A 37 1.12 -17.17 0.09
N TYR A 38 2.13 -17.27 -0.76
CA TYR A 38 2.82 -18.55 -0.98
C TYR A 38 3.48 -19.04 0.31
N LEU A 39 4.09 -18.13 1.06
CA LEU A 39 4.69 -18.49 2.35
C LEU A 39 3.64 -18.94 3.37
N GLN A 40 2.41 -18.52 3.19
CA GLN A 40 1.28 -18.96 4.01
C GLN A 40 0.60 -20.19 3.42
N GLU A 41 1.25 -20.84 2.46
CA GLU A 41 0.76 -22.06 1.82
C GLU A 41 -0.55 -21.86 1.06
N ARG A 42 -0.72 -20.67 0.46
CA ARG A 42 -1.86 -20.37 -0.39
C ARG A 42 -1.38 -20.05 -1.80
N ASP A 43 -2.17 -20.39 -2.79
CA ASP A 43 -1.89 -20.03 -4.18
C ASP A 43 -2.77 -18.90 -4.68
N TYR A 44 -3.38 -18.18 -3.75
CA TYR A 44 -4.19 -17.00 -4.04
C TYR A 44 -3.91 -15.91 -3.01
N VAL A 45 -4.08 -14.66 -3.42
CA VAL A 45 -3.82 -13.50 -2.57
C VAL A 45 -5.11 -13.05 -1.90
N ILE A 46 -5.03 -12.78 -0.59
CA ILE A 46 -6.12 -12.16 0.15
C ILE A 46 -5.67 -10.77 0.59
N PRO A 47 -6.59 -9.87 0.99
CA PRO A 47 -6.21 -8.51 1.37
C PRO A 47 -5.15 -8.43 2.46
N GLU A 48 -5.14 -9.37 3.39
CA GLU A 48 -4.16 -9.40 4.46
C GLU A 48 -2.74 -9.57 3.92
N ASP A 49 -2.57 -10.28 2.81
CA ASP A 49 -1.25 -10.42 2.19
C ASP A 49 -0.74 -9.06 1.72
N VAL A 50 -1.62 -8.26 1.12
CA VAL A 50 -1.26 -6.92 0.65
C VAL A 50 -0.95 -6.03 1.85
N GLN A 51 -1.80 -6.04 2.86
CA GLN A 51 -1.62 -5.19 4.05
C GLN A 51 -0.31 -5.50 4.77
N SER A 52 0.06 -6.77 4.83
CA SER A 52 1.26 -7.19 5.53
C SER A 52 2.54 -6.65 4.91
N ILE A 53 2.56 -6.47 3.59
CA ILE A 53 3.79 -6.05 2.90
C ILE A 53 3.74 -4.61 2.40
N PHE A 54 2.60 -3.96 2.52
CA PHE A 54 2.38 -2.67 1.87
C PHE A 54 3.36 -1.60 2.36
N LEU A 55 3.53 -1.46 3.67
CA LEU A 55 4.43 -0.45 4.21
C LEU A 55 5.87 -0.71 3.82
N ASP A 56 6.30 -1.97 3.88
CA ASP A 56 7.68 -2.31 3.55
C ASP A 56 8.01 -2.01 2.10
N VAL A 57 7.09 -2.31 1.20
CA VAL A 57 7.32 -2.08 -0.24
C VAL A 57 7.21 -0.61 -0.58
N CYS A 58 6.24 0.09 0.02
CA CYS A 58 5.86 1.43 -0.45
C CYS A 58 6.57 2.57 0.26
N SER A 59 7.07 2.38 1.49
CA SER A 59 7.66 3.49 2.23
C SER A 59 8.87 4.11 1.54
N HIS A 60 9.54 3.37 0.67
CA HIS A 60 10.67 3.89 -0.10
C HIS A 60 10.31 4.25 -1.53
N ARG A 61 9.02 4.20 -1.87
CA ARG A 61 8.55 4.44 -3.24
C ARG A 61 7.62 5.63 -3.37
N ILE A 62 7.47 6.40 -2.27
CA ILE A 62 6.66 7.62 -2.28
C ILE A 62 7.54 8.79 -1.86
N LEU A 63 7.15 9.99 -2.29
CA LEU A 63 7.77 11.22 -1.81
C LEU A 63 6.74 11.98 -1.02
N LEU A 64 7.12 12.44 0.16
CA LEU A 64 6.21 13.16 1.03
C LEU A 64 6.16 14.63 0.65
N ASN A 65 4.98 15.21 0.86
CA ASN A 65 4.78 16.64 0.74
C ASN A 65 5.53 17.34 1.88
N PRO A 66 6.08 18.56 1.66
CA PRO A 66 6.70 19.31 2.76
C PRO A 66 5.79 19.48 3.97
N ARG A 67 4.47 19.54 3.78
CA ARG A 67 3.51 19.64 4.87
C ARG A 67 3.61 18.45 5.84
N ALA A 68 3.90 17.27 5.30
CA ALA A 68 4.07 16.08 6.13
C ALA A 68 5.29 16.22 7.02
N LYS A 69 6.36 16.79 6.49
CA LYS A 69 7.58 17.01 7.29
C LYS A 69 7.35 18.02 8.39
N VAL A 70 6.62 19.09 8.08
CA VAL A 70 6.27 20.09 9.09
C VAL A 70 5.42 19.48 10.20
N ALA A 71 4.51 18.59 9.83
CA ALA A 71 3.65 17.89 10.80
C ALA A 71 4.37 16.72 11.47
N ASN A 72 5.63 16.50 11.15
CA ASN A 72 6.44 15.41 11.71
C ASN A 72 5.83 14.03 11.48
N MET A 73 5.27 13.81 10.28
CA MET A 73 4.68 12.54 9.91
C MET A 73 5.66 11.72 9.08
N ALA A 74 5.77 10.45 9.40
CA ALA A 74 6.62 9.52 8.64
C ALA A 74 5.80 8.85 7.54
N ALA A 75 6.50 8.34 6.53
CA ALA A 75 5.85 7.63 5.42
C ALA A 75 4.98 6.48 5.92
N GLY A 76 5.48 5.73 6.91
CA GLY A 76 4.71 4.61 7.45
C GLY A 76 3.39 5.03 8.07
N ASP A 77 3.37 6.19 8.75
CA ASP A 77 2.13 6.70 9.35
C ASP A 77 1.10 7.03 8.29
N ILE A 78 1.55 7.68 7.22
CA ILE A 78 0.67 8.10 6.15
C ILE A 78 0.14 6.88 5.38
N LEU A 79 1.01 5.92 5.11
CA LEU A 79 0.61 4.70 4.41
C LEU A 79 -0.33 3.83 5.27
N THR A 80 -0.12 3.83 6.58
CA THR A 80 -1.04 3.15 7.49
C THR A 80 -2.43 3.77 7.40
N GLN A 81 -2.49 5.09 7.31
CA GLN A 81 -3.77 5.77 7.16
C GLN A 81 -4.42 5.44 5.83
N VAL A 82 -3.63 5.34 4.75
CA VAL A 82 -4.16 4.93 3.44
C VAL A 82 -4.78 3.53 3.55
N LEU A 83 -4.12 2.61 4.23
CA LEU A 83 -4.67 1.27 4.43
C LEU A 83 -6.00 1.30 5.16
N LYS A 84 -6.14 2.19 6.14
CA LYS A 84 -7.38 2.30 6.90
C LYS A 84 -8.50 2.91 6.07
N GLU A 85 -8.18 3.85 5.20
CA GLU A 85 -9.18 4.59 4.42
C GLU A 85 -9.69 3.81 3.22
N VAL A 86 -8.85 2.97 2.64
CA VAL A 86 -9.25 2.18 1.49
C VAL A 86 -9.92 0.90 1.97
N LYS A 87 -11.18 0.75 1.60
CA LYS A 87 -11.93 -0.44 2.00
C LYS A 87 -11.35 -1.68 1.33
N SER A 88 -10.98 -2.66 2.14
CA SER A 88 -10.49 -3.92 1.60
C SER A 88 -11.66 -4.74 1.07
N PRO A 89 -11.43 -5.56 0.03
CA PRO A 89 -12.47 -6.44 -0.46
C PRO A 89 -12.84 -7.47 0.60
N ASP A 90 -14.05 -7.94 0.51
CA ASP A 90 -14.56 -8.96 1.41
C ASP A 90 -13.87 -10.28 1.06
N SER A 91 -12.96 -10.72 1.93
CA SER A 91 -12.12 -11.86 1.63
C SER A 91 -12.47 -13.05 2.47
N GLY A 92 -13.27 -13.89 1.97
CA GLY A 92 -13.53 -15.13 2.68
C GLY A 92 -14.76 -15.12 3.54
N ARG A 93 -15.66 -14.29 3.16
CA ARG A 93 -16.95 -14.29 3.82
C ARG A 93 -18.05 -14.43 2.88
#